data_776ce42ca8a2fd6513abb4a8f2d1be89
#
_entry.id   776ce42ca8a2fd6513abb4a8f2d1be89
#
_cell.length_a   1.000
_cell.length_b   1.000
_cell.length_c   1.000
_cell.angle_alpha   90.00
_cell.angle_beta   90.00
_cell.angle_gamma   90.00
#
_symmetry.space_group_name_H-M   'P 1'
#
loop_
_entity.id
_entity.type
_entity.pdbx_description
1 polymer ?
#
loop_
_entity_poly.entity_id
_entity_poly.type
_entity_poly.pdbx_seq_one_letter_code
_entity_poly.pdbx_strand_id
1 'polypeptide(L)'
;GNVKKQYTLPKAFDAEINCLLRYSDAKWEDFHRELSEEQKEYIYHAELLIGNQRIMMADNLDIPFKPSTALSLTITLETKEDVMRVFEIMQDGSEIIYPVHSTTYSSCSVSFIDKFGFRWVIMTDQTEH
;
A
#
# COMPACT_ATOMS: atom_id res chain seq x y z
N GLY A 1 -10.80 0.31 -9.94
CA GLY A 1 -9.85 -0.47 -9.19
C GLY A 1 -9.34 0.20 -7.93
N ASN A 2 -8.85 -0.60 -7.03
CA ASN A 2 -8.38 -0.10 -5.73
C ASN A 2 -7.10 0.73 -5.85
N VAL A 3 -6.22 0.40 -6.77
CA VAL A 3 -4.98 1.16 -6.97
C VAL A 3 -5.28 2.59 -7.38
N LYS A 4 -6.27 2.80 -8.24
CA LYS A 4 -6.72 4.12 -8.63
C LYS A 4 -7.13 4.97 -7.43
N LYS A 5 -7.60 4.35 -6.35
CA LYS A 5 -8.10 5.01 -5.15
C LYS A 5 -7.06 5.13 -4.04
N GLN A 6 -5.92 4.44 -4.14
CA GLN A 6 -4.90 4.42 -3.09
C GLN A 6 -3.93 5.60 -3.14
N TYR A 7 -4.47 6.81 -3.22
CA TYR A 7 -3.64 8.01 -3.22
C TYR A 7 -3.11 8.39 -1.84
N THR A 8 -3.53 7.68 -0.79
CA THR A 8 -3.04 7.92 0.57
C THR A 8 -1.63 7.42 0.81
N LEU A 9 -1.17 6.40 0.05
CA LEU A 9 0.17 5.85 0.24
C LEU A 9 1.29 6.86 -0.01
N PRO A 10 1.31 7.64 -1.12
CA PRO A 10 2.32 8.66 -1.29
C PRO A 10 2.33 9.69 -0.19
N LYS A 11 1.14 10.11 0.28
CA LYS A 11 1.01 11.08 1.36
C LYS A 11 1.50 10.52 2.68
N ALA A 12 1.13 9.27 3.01
CA ALA A 12 1.46 8.65 4.29
C ALA A 12 2.97 8.44 4.46
N PHE A 13 3.65 7.99 3.40
CA PHE A 13 5.06 7.60 3.46
C PHE A 13 6.02 8.60 2.83
N ASP A 14 5.55 9.78 2.42
CA ASP A 14 6.31 10.70 1.58
C ASP A 14 6.87 9.97 0.35
N ALA A 15 6.06 9.06 -0.20
CA ALA A 15 6.49 8.24 -1.31
C ALA A 15 6.51 9.05 -2.62
N GLU A 16 7.49 8.75 -3.45
CA GLU A 16 7.59 9.31 -4.78
C GLU A 16 6.91 8.39 -5.78
N ILE A 17 6.05 8.95 -6.65
CA ILE A 17 5.46 8.20 -7.75
C ILE A 17 6.49 8.18 -8.87
N ASN A 18 7.10 7.00 -9.06
CA ASN A 18 8.16 6.82 -10.06
C ASN A 18 7.63 6.45 -11.43
N CYS A 19 6.47 5.80 -11.48
CA CYS A 19 5.83 5.39 -12.72
C CYS A 19 4.32 5.27 -12.48
N LEU A 20 3.52 5.75 -13.43
CA LEU A 20 2.07 5.61 -13.39
C LEU A 20 1.55 5.42 -14.81
N LEU A 21 1.13 4.21 -15.12
CA LEU A 21 0.54 3.86 -16.41
C LEU A 21 -0.89 3.40 -16.22
N ARG A 22 -1.80 3.93 -17.01
CA ARG A 22 -3.18 3.44 -17.07
C ARG A 22 -3.30 2.38 -18.16
N TYR A 23 -4.37 1.61 -18.14
CA TYR A 23 -4.60 0.63 -19.20
C TYR A 23 -4.70 1.28 -20.57
N SER A 24 -5.17 2.52 -20.65
CA SER A 24 -5.17 3.28 -21.90
C SER A 24 -3.77 3.53 -22.47
N ASP A 25 -2.75 3.49 -21.65
CA ASP A 25 -1.34 3.67 -22.05
C ASP A 25 -0.69 2.35 -22.49
N ALA A 26 -1.31 1.21 -22.19
CA ALA A 26 -0.75 -0.10 -22.47
C ALA A 26 -0.93 -0.45 -23.96
N LYS A 27 -0.03 -1.29 -24.46
CA LYS A 27 -0.10 -1.77 -25.84
C LYS A 27 -1.04 -2.96 -25.95
N TRP A 28 -1.66 -3.12 -27.10
CA TRP A 28 -2.52 -4.27 -27.37
C TRP A 28 -1.82 -5.60 -27.07
N GLU A 29 -0.54 -5.71 -27.38
CA GLU A 29 0.26 -6.91 -27.19
C GLU A 29 0.39 -7.33 -25.74
N ASP A 30 0.15 -6.40 -24.79
CA ASP A 30 0.29 -6.71 -23.36
C ASP A 30 -0.83 -7.58 -22.83
N PHE A 31 -2.05 -7.46 -23.38
CA PHE A 31 -3.21 -8.19 -22.85
C PHE A 31 -4.22 -8.70 -23.89
N HIS A 32 -4.10 -8.32 -25.16
CA HIS A 32 -4.90 -8.84 -26.31
C HIS A 32 -6.42 -8.85 -26.07
N ARG A 33 -6.97 -7.78 -25.52
CA ARG A 33 -8.41 -7.67 -25.33
C ARG A 33 -8.88 -6.22 -25.40
N GLU A 34 -10.16 -6.03 -25.71
CA GLU A 34 -10.76 -4.72 -25.66
C GLU A 34 -11.07 -4.32 -24.23
N LEU A 35 -11.00 -3.03 -23.95
CA LEU A 35 -11.25 -2.44 -22.64
C LEU A 35 -12.50 -1.58 -22.69
N SER A 36 -13.30 -1.63 -21.62
CA SER A 36 -14.38 -0.65 -21.44
C SER A 36 -13.77 0.72 -21.15
N GLU A 37 -14.56 1.78 -21.28
CA GLU A 37 -14.08 3.14 -20.96
C GLU A 37 -13.65 3.25 -19.50
N GLU A 38 -14.34 2.56 -18.59
CA GLU A 38 -13.96 2.51 -17.18
C GLU A 38 -12.62 1.81 -16.99
N GLN A 39 -12.41 0.66 -17.64
CA GLN A 39 -11.18 -0.12 -17.53
C GLN A 39 -9.95 0.61 -18.06
N LYS A 40 -10.13 1.49 -19.05
CA LYS A 40 -9.03 2.31 -19.59
C LYS A 40 -8.43 3.23 -18.53
N GLU A 41 -9.23 3.64 -17.55
CA GLU A 41 -8.80 4.49 -16.46
C GLU A 41 -8.11 3.72 -15.31
N TYR A 42 -8.24 2.39 -15.29
CA TYR A 42 -7.59 1.57 -14.26
C TYR A 42 -6.08 1.65 -14.40
N ILE A 43 -5.39 1.43 -13.28
CA ILE A 43 -3.93 1.47 -13.24
C ILE A 43 -3.38 0.15 -13.74
N TYR A 44 -2.69 0.21 -14.87
CA TYR A 44 -1.99 -0.93 -15.44
C TYR A 44 -0.71 -1.23 -14.66
N HIS A 45 0.03 -0.18 -14.31
CA HIS A 45 1.28 -0.34 -13.58
C HIS A 45 1.62 0.97 -12.85
N ALA A 46 1.86 0.89 -11.55
CA ALA A 46 2.33 2.00 -10.76
C ALA A 46 3.53 1.57 -9.94
N GLU A 47 4.50 2.46 -9.79
CA GLU A 47 5.67 2.26 -8.95
C GLU A 47 5.82 3.41 -7.98
N LEU A 48 5.89 3.07 -6.71
CA LEU A 48 6.11 4.02 -5.63
C LEU A 48 7.46 3.74 -4.98
N LEU A 49 8.20 4.79 -4.67
CA LEU A 49 9.42 4.69 -3.87
C LEU A 49 9.11 5.16 -2.45
N ILE A 50 9.31 4.27 -1.50
CA ILE A 50 9.23 4.56 -0.07
C ILE A 50 10.64 4.39 0.47
N GLY A 51 11.36 5.51 0.67
CA GLY A 51 12.79 5.44 0.94
C GLY A 51 13.52 4.77 -0.22
N ASN A 52 14.18 3.65 0.05
CA ASN A 52 14.90 2.86 -0.95
C ASN A 52 14.06 1.72 -1.52
N GLN A 53 12.84 1.54 -1.05
CA GLN A 53 11.99 0.43 -1.44
C GLN A 53 11.06 0.83 -2.59
N ARG A 54 10.99 -0.03 -3.60
CA ARG A 54 10.06 0.14 -4.71
C ARG A 54 8.87 -0.80 -4.51
N ILE A 55 7.68 -0.23 -4.51
CA ILE A 55 6.43 -1.00 -4.44
C ILE A 55 5.73 -0.86 -5.78
N MET A 56 5.41 -1.98 -6.39
CA MET A 56 4.66 -2.01 -7.64
C MET A 56 3.22 -2.37 -7.35
N MET A 57 2.30 -1.72 -8.05
CA MET A 57 0.87 -1.87 -7.84
C MET A 57 0.16 -1.90 -9.18
N ALA A 58 -0.94 -2.64 -9.25
CA ALA A 58 -1.76 -2.70 -10.45
C ALA A 58 -3.20 -3.04 -10.08
N ASP A 59 -4.14 -2.59 -10.92
CA ASP A 59 -5.51 -3.06 -10.89
C ASP A 59 -5.64 -4.28 -11.78
N ASN A 60 -6.33 -5.31 -11.30
CA ASN A 60 -6.57 -6.52 -12.09
C ASN A 60 -7.82 -6.36 -12.94
N LEU A 61 -7.76 -6.91 -14.16
CA LEU A 61 -8.92 -7.00 -15.06
C LEU A 61 -9.63 -8.35 -14.92
N ASP A 62 -8.87 -9.42 -14.72
CA ASP A 62 -9.36 -10.79 -14.85
C ASP A 62 -9.52 -11.53 -13.54
N ILE A 63 -8.81 -11.08 -12.49
CA ILE A 63 -8.82 -11.75 -11.20
C ILE A 63 -9.60 -10.87 -10.21
N PRO A 64 -10.71 -11.39 -9.62
CA PRO A 64 -11.43 -10.62 -8.61
C PRO A 64 -10.54 -10.43 -7.37
N PHE A 65 -10.64 -9.26 -6.78
CA PHE A 65 -9.91 -8.95 -5.56
C PHE A 65 -10.46 -9.77 -4.40
N LYS A 66 -9.56 -10.46 -3.69
CA LYS A 66 -9.89 -11.20 -2.47
C LYS A 66 -8.95 -10.76 -1.36
N PRO A 67 -9.46 -10.11 -0.31
CA PRO A 67 -8.64 -9.78 0.84
C PRO A 67 -8.05 -11.04 1.47
N SER A 68 -6.80 -10.94 1.93
CA SER A 68 -6.13 -12.06 2.60
C SER A 68 -5.35 -11.54 3.80
N THR A 69 -5.40 -12.27 4.90
CA THR A 69 -4.61 -11.99 6.10
C THR A 69 -3.34 -12.84 6.16
N ALA A 70 -3.12 -13.70 5.16
CA ALA A 70 -1.95 -14.60 5.12
C ALA A 70 -0.64 -13.84 4.93
N LEU A 71 -0.70 -12.68 4.26
CA LEU A 71 0.48 -11.84 4.00
C LEU A 71 0.24 -10.45 4.58
N SER A 72 1.31 -9.80 4.98
CA SER A 72 1.28 -8.40 5.37
C SER A 72 2.40 -7.63 4.68
N LEU A 73 2.16 -6.35 4.44
CA LEU A 73 3.18 -5.41 3.99
C LEU A 73 3.78 -4.80 5.25
N THR A 74 5.09 -4.99 5.44
CA THR A 74 5.78 -4.46 6.63
C THR A 74 6.70 -3.34 6.20
N ILE A 75 6.50 -2.16 6.81
CA ILE A 75 7.33 -0.99 6.57
C ILE A 75 8.00 -0.63 7.88
N THR A 76 9.33 -0.54 7.85
CA THR A 76 10.13 -0.11 9.00
C THR A 76 10.50 1.35 8.82
N LEU A 77 10.12 2.17 9.79
CA LEU A 77 10.40 3.61 9.82
C LEU A 77 11.43 3.91 10.90
N GLU A 78 12.00 5.11 10.87
CA GLU A 78 13.08 5.46 11.78
C GLU A 78 12.61 5.78 13.20
N THR A 79 11.46 6.48 13.34
CA THR A 79 11.01 6.99 14.63
C THR A 79 9.58 6.57 14.95
N LYS A 80 9.26 6.58 16.25
CA LYS A 80 7.88 6.37 16.73
C LYS A 80 6.94 7.42 16.17
N GLU A 81 7.40 8.66 16.06
CA GLU A 81 6.61 9.76 15.53
C GLU A 81 6.23 9.50 14.07
N ASP A 82 7.14 8.93 13.29
CA ASP A 82 6.85 8.54 11.90
C ASP A 82 5.78 7.46 11.84
N VAL A 83 5.87 6.45 12.71
CA VAL A 83 4.85 5.39 12.78
C VAL A 83 3.49 5.97 13.11
N MET A 84 3.42 6.84 14.11
CA MET A 84 2.17 7.47 14.53
C MET A 84 1.59 8.33 13.43
N ARG A 85 2.41 9.10 12.71
CA ARG A 85 1.96 9.95 11.61
C ARG A 85 1.39 9.12 10.46
N VAL A 86 2.08 8.06 10.07
CA VAL A 86 1.61 7.17 8.99
C VAL A 86 0.30 6.52 9.38
N PHE A 87 0.22 6.00 10.60
CA PHE A 87 -0.99 5.35 11.08
C PHE A 87 -2.17 6.33 11.14
N GLU A 88 -1.94 7.55 11.60
CA GLU A 88 -2.98 8.57 11.64
C GLU A 88 -3.59 8.81 10.26
N ILE A 89 -2.76 8.83 9.22
CA ILE A 89 -3.24 9.02 7.84
C ILE A 89 -3.98 7.78 7.34
N MET A 90 -3.51 6.58 7.67
CA MET A 90 -4.04 5.34 7.13
C MET A 90 -5.17 4.70 7.95
N GLN A 91 -5.41 5.17 9.16
CA GLN A 91 -6.36 4.51 10.06
C GLN A 91 -7.83 4.61 9.62
N ASP A 92 -8.17 5.62 8.83
CA ASP A 92 -9.55 5.84 8.39
C ASP A 92 -10.07 4.65 7.60
N GLY A 93 -11.18 4.06 8.07
CA GLY A 93 -11.78 2.88 7.45
C GLY A 93 -10.98 1.59 7.65
N SER A 94 -9.93 1.61 8.48
CA SER A 94 -9.11 0.43 8.74
C SER A 94 -9.67 -0.39 9.90
N GLU A 95 -9.28 -1.68 9.92
CA GLU A 95 -9.54 -2.60 11.04
C GLU A 95 -8.23 -2.82 11.78
N ILE A 96 -8.17 -2.42 13.05
CA ILE A 96 -6.96 -2.57 13.85
C ILE A 96 -6.84 -4.00 14.34
N ILE A 97 -5.72 -4.67 14.00
CA ILE A 97 -5.40 -6.01 14.49
C ILE A 97 -4.67 -5.89 15.83
N TYR A 98 -3.60 -5.10 15.85
CA TYR A 98 -2.86 -4.79 17.07
C TYR A 98 -2.66 -3.29 17.16
N PRO A 99 -3.10 -2.63 18.23
CA PRO A 99 -2.90 -1.19 18.38
C PRO A 99 -1.43 -0.85 18.55
N VAL A 100 -1.11 0.43 18.54
CA VAL A 100 0.26 0.91 18.71
C VAL A 100 0.81 0.40 20.05
N HIS A 101 1.92 -0.34 20.00
CA HIS A 101 2.56 -0.94 21.16
C HIS A 101 4.02 -1.26 20.86
N SER A 102 4.79 -1.60 21.90
CA SER A 102 6.13 -2.12 21.72
C SER A 102 6.11 -3.66 21.74
N THR A 103 7.04 -4.25 21.03
CA THR A 103 7.24 -5.70 20.97
C THR A 103 8.72 -6.00 21.24
N THR A 104 9.09 -7.30 21.30
CA THR A 104 10.49 -7.70 21.44
C THR A 104 11.35 -7.22 20.27
N TYR A 105 10.78 -7.06 19.09
CA TYR A 105 11.53 -6.73 17.87
C TYR A 105 11.27 -5.30 17.39
N SER A 106 10.44 -4.54 18.05
CA SER A 106 10.12 -3.17 17.65
C SER A 106 9.77 -2.31 18.86
N SER A 107 10.30 -1.10 18.90
CA SER A 107 9.95 -0.13 19.95
C SER A 107 8.56 0.46 19.76
N CYS A 108 8.04 0.46 18.54
CA CYS A 108 6.72 0.99 18.23
C CYS A 108 6.19 0.30 16.98
N SER A 109 5.09 -0.43 17.12
CA SER A 109 4.50 -1.20 16.03
C SER A 109 2.98 -1.07 16.06
N VAL A 110 2.37 -1.05 14.89
CA VAL A 110 0.92 -1.11 14.73
C VAL A 110 0.61 -2.04 13.56
N SER A 111 -0.46 -2.84 13.70
CA SER A 111 -0.90 -3.75 12.65
C SER A 111 -2.38 -3.54 12.37
N PHE A 112 -2.73 -3.43 11.11
CA PHE A 112 -4.11 -3.15 10.71
C PHE A 112 -4.37 -3.63 9.28
N ILE A 113 -5.66 -3.74 8.95
CA ILE A 113 -6.11 -3.97 7.59
C ILE A 113 -6.68 -2.65 7.10
N ASP A 114 -6.13 -2.11 6.01
CA ASP A 114 -6.59 -0.81 5.51
C ASP A 114 -8.00 -0.91 4.88
N LYS A 115 -8.56 0.24 4.53
CA LYS A 115 -9.91 0.29 3.94
C LYS A 115 -10.04 -0.43 2.61
N PHE A 116 -8.92 -0.79 1.98
CA PHE A 116 -8.89 -1.54 0.73
C PHE A 116 -8.68 -3.04 0.93
N GLY A 117 -8.49 -3.48 2.19
CA GLY A 117 -8.31 -4.89 2.52
C GLY A 117 -6.87 -5.38 2.56
N PHE A 118 -5.89 -4.49 2.53
CA PHE A 118 -4.49 -4.85 2.64
C PHE A 118 -4.03 -4.80 4.10
N ARG A 119 -3.31 -5.84 4.51
CA ARG A 119 -2.77 -5.94 5.86
C ARG A 119 -1.40 -5.26 5.92
N TRP A 120 -1.22 -4.40 6.91
CA TRP A 120 0.00 -3.64 7.13
C TRP A 120 0.57 -3.89 8.52
N VAL A 121 1.90 -3.86 8.60
CA VAL A 121 2.63 -3.67 9.84
C VAL A 121 3.53 -2.46 9.63
N ILE A 122 3.31 -1.41 10.41
CA ILE A 122 4.15 -0.21 10.38
C ILE A 122 4.90 -0.17 11.70
N MET A 123 6.23 -0.14 11.65
CA MET A 123 7.02 -0.34 12.85
C MET A 123 8.37 0.36 12.80
N THR A 124 9.00 0.47 13.95
CA THR A 124 10.42 0.83 14.06
C THR A 124 11.23 -0.40 14.43
N ASP A 125 12.55 -0.31 14.30
CA ASP A 125 13.44 -1.28 14.94
C ASP A 125 13.32 -1.18 16.46
N GLN A 126 13.79 -2.22 17.18
CA GLN A 126 13.83 -2.18 18.63
C GLN A 126 15.08 -1.40 19.06
N THR A 127 14.86 -0.23 19.67
CA THR A 127 15.91 0.65 20.16
C THR A 127 15.89 0.83 21.69
N GLU A 128 14.90 0.25 22.35
CA GLU A 128 14.69 0.36 23.79
C GLU A 128 14.73 -1.04 24.42
N HIS A 129 15.88 -1.42 24.91
CA HIS A 129 16.09 -2.70 25.60
C HIS A 129 16.09 -2.54 27.11
#